data_2a3358af6fbd9f386d2d7b61eb7b23bc
#
_entry.id   2a3358af6fbd9f386d2d7b61eb7b23bc
#
_cell.length_a   1.000
_cell.length_b   1.000
_cell.length_c   1.000
_cell.angle_alpha   90.00
_cell.angle_beta   90.00
_cell.angle_gamma   90.00
#
_symmetry.space_group_name_H-M   'P 1'
#
loop_
_entity.id
_entity.type
_entity.pdbx_description
1 polymer ?
#
loop_
_entity_poly.entity_id
_entity_poly.type
_entity_poly.pdbx_seq_one_letter_code
_entity_poly.pdbx_strand_id
1 'polypeptide(L)'
;MSLGIEEDNKKTDEPDIDIHIIPDTVKTENYQKRSFTWYMEKPSAKDYFLTVFIFAVCTLIGLLFQKLDFTDTNIVTIYILGVLLTSIVTDGYLCSVAGSFLSVFLFCFFLTEPRMSFQTYAVGYPVTFFIMLISSVLTGALAAKLKTHAKLSTQLAFRTQILFDTDRLLQKAKGEREILDVTCTQLLRLLNRNITAYVVENGALSAGKLFSGEEREDAEDFLTPEEQKIARWAYENRQRAGASTHHFPHAKCLYLAIRSGNNVYGVIGIPLQKETLDSFEYSILLSVINECALAMENAQNAMEKEKNAVIAKNEQLRADLLRA
;
A
#
# COMPACT_ATOMS: atom_id res chain seq x y z
N MET A 1 -16.58 -20.82 64.67
CA MET A 1 -16.61 -19.36 64.82
C MET A 1 -15.66 -18.80 63.79
N SER A 2 -16.17 -18.49 62.64
CA SER A 2 -15.40 -17.98 61.49
C SER A 2 -16.12 -16.75 61.01
N LEU A 3 -15.42 -15.61 61.14
CA LEU A 3 -15.85 -14.32 60.68
C LEU A 3 -15.55 -14.20 59.19
N GLY A 4 -16.59 -14.08 58.36
CA GLY A 4 -16.49 -13.70 56.99
C GLY A 4 -16.22 -12.19 56.90
N ILE A 5 -15.23 -11.83 56.10
CA ILE A 5 -14.97 -10.48 55.63
C ILE A 5 -15.53 -10.43 54.22
N GLU A 6 -16.63 -9.70 54.08
CA GLU A 6 -17.25 -9.29 52.80
C GLU A 6 -16.40 -8.14 52.24
N GLU A 7 -15.61 -8.38 51.20
CA GLU A 7 -14.96 -7.31 50.42
C GLU A 7 -15.96 -6.77 49.40
N ASP A 8 -16.42 -5.54 49.70
CA ASP A 8 -17.23 -4.71 48.84
C ASP A 8 -16.44 -4.23 47.63
N ASN A 9 -16.59 -4.95 46.53
CA ASN A 9 -15.89 -4.67 45.25
C ASN A 9 -16.63 -3.59 44.49
N LYS A 10 -16.34 -2.34 44.85
CA LYS A 10 -16.82 -1.12 44.19
C LYS A 10 -16.24 -1.05 42.77
N LYS A 11 -16.97 -1.58 41.79
CA LYS A 11 -16.70 -1.36 40.37
C LYS A 11 -16.78 0.14 40.09
N THR A 12 -15.64 0.76 39.90
CA THR A 12 -15.52 2.06 39.23
C THR A 12 -15.89 1.87 37.76
N ASP A 13 -17.00 2.48 37.35
CA ASP A 13 -17.37 2.67 35.95
C ASP A 13 -16.35 3.61 35.30
N GLU A 14 -15.24 3.05 34.79
CA GLU A 14 -14.48 3.70 33.74
C GLU A 14 -15.23 3.51 32.43
N PRO A 15 -15.46 4.59 31.63
CA PRO A 15 -16.05 4.42 30.31
C PRO A 15 -15.08 3.63 29.42
N ASP A 16 -15.48 2.41 29.10
CA ASP A 16 -14.83 1.58 28.08
C ASP A 16 -14.87 2.34 26.76
N ILE A 17 -13.77 3.03 26.45
CA ILE A 17 -13.55 3.60 25.12
C ILE A 17 -13.16 2.44 24.23
N ASP A 18 -14.16 1.73 23.74
CA ASP A 18 -14.01 0.75 22.67
C ASP A 18 -13.54 1.46 21.40
N ILE A 19 -12.21 1.58 21.26
CA ILE A 19 -11.60 1.99 20.01
C ILE A 19 -11.66 0.80 19.05
N HIS A 20 -12.88 0.47 18.59
CA HIS A 20 -13.07 -0.38 17.42
C HIS A 20 -12.78 0.38 16.14
N ILE A 21 -11.52 0.81 15.94
CA ILE A 21 -10.98 1.25 14.64
C ILE A 21 -10.31 0.06 13.96
N ILE A 22 -11.02 -1.05 13.84
CA ILE A 22 -10.66 -2.10 12.88
C ILE A 22 -11.98 -2.56 12.27
N PRO A 23 -12.26 -2.17 11.01
CA PRO A 23 -13.35 -2.82 10.30
C PRO A 23 -13.00 -4.29 10.14
N ASP A 24 -13.93 -5.12 10.50
CA ASP A 24 -13.91 -6.58 10.40
C ASP A 24 -13.10 -7.10 9.22
N THR A 25 -12.13 -7.92 9.56
CA THR A 25 -11.61 -9.02 8.76
C THR A 25 -11.27 -8.75 7.30
N VAL A 26 -10.30 -7.90 7.05
CA VAL A 26 -9.26 -8.36 6.15
C VAL A 26 -8.42 -9.31 7.00
N LYS A 27 -8.59 -10.62 6.77
CA LYS A 27 -7.83 -11.66 7.46
C LYS A 27 -6.37 -11.28 7.43
N THR A 28 -5.82 -10.88 8.57
CA THR A 28 -4.40 -10.60 8.79
C THR A 28 -3.51 -11.78 8.40
N GLU A 29 -4.06 -13.00 8.32
CA GLU A 29 -3.39 -14.18 7.78
C GLU A 29 -2.94 -14.04 6.32
N ASN A 30 -3.64 -13.26 5.48
CA ASN A 30 -3.21 -13.06 4.10
C ASN A 30 -2.13 -11.98 3.96
N TYR A 31 -2.00 -11.06 4.90
CA TYR A 31 -0.93 -10.05 4.89
C TYR A 31 0.43 -10.66 5.26
N GLN A 32 0.49 -11.56 6.25
CA GLN A 32 1.72 -12.24 6.61
C GLN A 32 2.15 -13.28 5.56
N LYS A 33 1.21 -14.00 4.93
CA LYS A 33 1.53 -14.91 3.83
C LYS A 33 1.98 -14.18 2.55
N ARG A 34 1.41 -13.01 2.24
CA ARG A 34 1.82 -12.20 1.09
C ARG A 34 3.19 -11.54 1.28
N SER A 35 3.59 -11.18 2.50
CA SER A 35 4.93 -10.63 2.75
C SER A 35 6.04 -11.66 2.49
N PHE A 36 5.75 -12.96 2.63
CA PHE A 36 6.71 -14.03 2.30
C PHE A 36 6.75 -14.35 0.81
N THR A 37 5.64 -14.21 0.07
CA THR A 37 5.58 -14.44 -1.38
C THR A 37 6.22 -13.31 -2.19
N TRP A 38 6.37 -12.10 -1.65
CA TRP A 38 7.12 -11.02 -2.29
C TRP A 38 8.63 -11.32 -2.41
N TYR A 39 9.14 -12.18 -1.56
CA TYR A 39 10.51 -12.68 -1.66
C TYR A 39 10.74 -13.63 -2.85
N MET A 40 9.66 -14.19 -3.41
CA MET A 40 9.70 -15.16 -4.51
C MET A 40 9.00 -14.62 -5.79
N GLU A 41 9.09 -13.35 -6.07
CA GLU A 41 8.66 -12.84 -7.36
C GLU A 41 9.47 -13.59 -8.45
N LYS A 42 8.75 -14.25 -9.37
CA LYS A 42 9.40 -15.04 -10.41
C LYS A 42 10.18 -14.09 -11.31
N PRO A 43 11.50 -14.30 -11.48
CA PRO A 43 12.30 -13.43 -12.32
C PRO A 43 11.79 -13.47 -13.76
N SER A 44 11.77 -12.30 -14.39
CA SER A 44 11.41 -12.15 -15.79
C SER A 44 12.50 -12.75 -16.69
N ALA A 45 12.17 -13.14 -17.92
CA ALA A 45 13.16 -13.57 -18.90
C ALA A 45 14.27 -12.52 -19.12
N LYS A 46 13.94 -11.24 -18.94
CA LYS A 46 14.91 -10.12 -18.99
C LYS A 46 15.95 -10.20 -17.88
N ASP A 47 15.54 -10.61 -16.67
CA ASP A 47 16.43 -10.70 -15.50
C ASP A 47 17.46 -11.81 -15.67
N TYR A 48 17.07 -12.94 -16.26
CA TYR A 48 18.02 -14.02 -16.60
C TYR A 48 19.04 -13.58 -17.63
N PHE A 49 18.58 -12.91 -18.70
CA PHE A 49 19.49 -12.41 -19.73
C PHE A 49 20.48 -11.40 -19.16
N LEU A 50 19.99 -10.48 -18.32
CA LEU A 50 20.82 -9.47 -17.69
C LEU A 50 21.84 -10.07 -16.71
N THR A 51 21.43 -11.09 -15.94
CA THR A 51 22.34 -11.84 -15.06
C THR A 51 23.47 -12.50 -15.86
N VAL A 52 23.14 -13.20 -16.93
CA VAL A 52 24.14 -13.84 -17.79
C VAL A 52 25.08 -12.81 -18.41
N PHE A 53 24.54 -11.67 -18.87
CA PHE A 53 25.35 -10.59 -19.44
C PHE A 53 26.33 -10.00 -18.42
N ILE A 54 25.88 -9.71 -17.18
CA ILE A 54 26.74 -9.19 -16.11
C ILE A 54 27.90 -10.17 -15.83
N PHE A 55 27.59 -11.45 -15.68
CA PHE A 55 28.64 -12.45 -15.41
C PHE A 55 29.55 -12.70 -16.59
N ALA A 56 29.09 -12.58 -17.84
CA ALA A 56 29.94 -12.62 -19.03
C ALA A 56 30.95 -11.46 -19.02
N VAL A 57 30.52 -10.26 -18.67
CA VAL A 57 31.39 -9.08 -18.52
C VAL A 57 32.39 -9.30 -17.37
N CYS A 58 31.94 -9.78 -16.21
CA CYS A 58 32.83 -10.10 -15.08
C CYS A 58 33.89 -11.14 -15.46
N THR A 59 33.51 -12.19 -16.21
CA THR A 59 34.44 -13.20 -16.68
C THR A 59 35.46 -12.62 -17.67
N LEU A 60 35.02 -11.76 -18.60
CA LEU A 60 35.91 -11.10 -19.55
C LEU A 60 36.94 -10.22 -18.82
N ILE A 61 36.51 -9.44 -17.83
CA ILE A 61 37.40 -8.61 -17.00
C ILE A 61 38.35 -9.51 -16.20
N GLY A 62 37.86 -10.61 -15.62
CA GLY A 62 38.67 -11.57 -14.88
C GLY A 62 39.76 -12.18 -15.72
N LEU A 63 39.47 -12.59 -16.97
CA LEU A 63 40.44 -13.09 -17.91
C LEU A 63 41.49 -12.03 -18.34
N LEU A 64 41.06 -10.76 -18.44
CA LEU A 64 41.96 -9.65 -18.69
C LEU A 64 42.92 -9.42 -17.51
N PHE A 65 42.41 -9.46 -16.29
CA PHE A 65 43.21 -9.30 -15.07
C PHE A 65 44.23 -10.44 -14.93
N GLN A 66 43.83 -11.65 -15.27
CA GLN A 66 44.75 -12.80 -15.29
C GLN A 66 45.90 -12.62 -16.32
N LYS A 67 45.61 -12.04 -17.49
CA LYS A 67 46.65 -11.72 -18.49
C LYS A 67 47.62 -10.63 -18.05
N LEU A 68 47.19 -9.77 -17.11
CA LEU A 68 47.97 -8.68 -16.54
C LEU A 68 48.66 -9.07 -15.23
N ASP A 69 48.69 -10.38 -14.91
CA ASP A 69 49.28 -10.94 -13.68
C ASP A 69 48.72 -10.34 -12.36
N PHE A 70 47.44 -9.91 -12.37
CA PHE A 70 46.77 -9.52 -11.11
C PHE A 70 46.48 -10.74 -10.24
N THR A 71 46.46 -10.53 -8.93
CA THR A 71 46.19 -11.58 -7.95
C THR A 71 44.78 -12.12 -8.04
N ASP A 72 44.58 -13.40 -7.73
CA ASP A 72 43.28 -14.08 -7.72
C ASP A 72 42.25 -13.37 -6.81
N THR A 73 42.72 -12.69 -5.73
CA THR A 73 41.88 -11.89 -4.84
C THR A 73 41.14 -10.77 -5.56
N ASN A 74 41.79 -10.09 -6.50
CA ASN A 74 41.18 -9.03 -7.31
C ASN A 74 40.08 -9.59 -8.21
N ILE A 75 40.30 -10.78 -8.77
CA ILE A 75 39.33 -11.44 -9.61
C ILE A 75 38.10 -11.90 -8.81
N VAL A 76 38.30 -12.47 -7.62
CA VAL A 76 37.18 -12.82 -6.70
C VAL A 76 36.32 -11.59 -6.38
N THR A 77 36.95 -10.44 -6.14
CA THR A 77 36.25 -9.19 -5.84
C THR A 77 35.34 -8.75 -7.00
N ILE A 78 35.77 -8.93 -8.26
CA ILE A 78 34.96 -8.64 -9.46
C ILE A 78 33.67 -9.49 -9.48
N TYR A 79 33.78 -10.79 -9.16
CA TYR A 79 32.61 -11.66 -9.12
C TYR A 79 31.66 -11.31 -7.99
N ILE A 80 32.17 -10.93 -6.81
CA ILE A 80 31.31 -10.42 -5.70
C ILE A 80 30.61 -9.13 -6.14
N LEU A 81 31.30 -8.24 -6.84
CA LEU A 81 30.69 -7.02 -7.42
C LEU A 81 29.63 -7.38 -8.47
N GLY A 82 29.86 -8.41 -9.30
CA GLY A 82 28.88 -8.93 -10.24
C GLY A 82 27.59 -9.42 -9.55
N VAL A 83 27.72 -10.14 -8.43
CA VAL A 83 26.55 -10.55 -7.61
C VAL A 83 25.81 -9.34 -7.05
N LEU A 84 26.53 -8.34 -6.55
CA LEU A 84 25.96 -7.10 -6.05
C LEU A 84 25.16 -6.36 -7.14
N LEU A 85 25.77 -6.19 -8.32
CA LEU A 85 25.11 -5.54 -9.46
C LEU A 85 23.86 -6.31 -9.90
N THR A 86 23.95 -7.63 -10.00
CA THR A 86 22.80 -8.48 -10.33
C THR A 86 21.67 -8.28 -9.31
N SER A 87 21.99 -8.25 -8.02
CA SER A 87 21.01 -8.06 -6.95
C SER A 87 20.33 -6.69 -6.98
N ILE A 88 21.02 -5.64 -7.44
CA ILE A 88 20.46 -4.28 -7.56
C ILE A 88 19.57 -4.17 -8.80
N VAL A 89 20.01 -4.72 -9.93
CA VAL A 89 19.39 -4.49 -11.24
C VAL A 89 18.22 -5.44 -11.50
N THR A 90 18.32 -6.71 -11.06
CA THR A 90 17.26 -7.70 -11.25
C THR A 90 16.20 -7.62 -10.15
N ASP A 91 14.96 -8.03 -10.46
CA ASP A 91 13.89 -8.14 -9.49
C ASP A 91 13.83 -9.58 -8.92
N GLY A 92 13.83 -9.67 -7.60
CA GLY A 92 13.72 -10.91 -6.84
C GLY A 92 15.05 -11.47 -6.29
N TYR A 93 14.93 -12.16 -5.17
CA TYR A 93 16.04 -12.77 -4.43
C TYR A 93 16.68 -13.95 -5.18
N LEU A 94 15.89 -14.64 -6.03
CA LEU A 94 16.33 -15.84 -6.73
C LEU A 94 17.50 -15.60 -7.69
N CYS A 95 17.48 -14.49 -8.44
CA CYS A 95 18.60 -14.14 -9.35
C CYS A 95 19.90 -13.87 -8.59
N SER A 96 19.81 -13.25 -7.42
CA SER A 96 20.98 -12.99 -6.58
C SER A 96 21.60 -14.28 -6.03
N VAL A 97 20.77 -15.20 -5.52
CA VAL A 97 21.24 -16.51 -5.04
C VAL A 97 21.82 -17.34 -6.18
N ALA A 98 21.12 -17.43 -7.31
CA ALA A 98 21.61 -18.13 -8.50
C ALA A 98 22.92 -17.51 -9.00
N GLY A 99 23.03 -16.18 -9.01
CA GLY A 99 24.25 -15.46 -9.34
C GLY A 99 25.40 -15.78 -8.41
N SER A 100 25.16 -15.97 -7.11
CA SER A 100 26.20 -16.37 -6.15
C SER A 100 26.78 -17.75 -6.49
N PHE A 101 25.95 -18.72 -6.84
CA PHE A 101 26.43 -20.04 -7.29
C PHE A 101 27.14 -19.95 -8.65
N LEU A 102 26.58 -19.18 -9.59
CA LEU A 102 27.15 -18.97 -10.91
C LEU A 102 28.54 -18.30 -10.82
N SER A 103 28.73 -17.35 -9.90
CA SER A 103 29.99 -16.66 -9.68
C SER A 103 31.12 -17.65 -9.31
N VAL A 104 30.84 -18.56 -8.35
CA VAL A 104 31.80 -19.58 -7.92
C VAL A 104 32.09 -20.56 -9.05
N PHE A 105 31.03 -20.98 -9.77
CA PHE A 105 31.18 -21.92 -10.91
C PHE A 105 32.05 -21.32 -12.01
N LEU A 106 31.78 -20.08 -12.44
CA LEU A 106 32.55 -19.41 -13.49
C LEU A 106 34.00 -19.15 -13.06
N PHE A 107 34.22 -18.73 -11.83
CA PHE A 107 35.55 -18.53 -11.29
C PHE A 107 36.34 -19.86 -11.30
N CYS A 108 35.73 -20.94 -10.80
CA CYS A 108 36.37 -22.27 -10.78
C CYS A 108 36.69 -22.76 -12.19
N PHE A 109 35.76 -22.60 -13.15
CA PHE A 109 35.93 -23.19 -14.49
C PHE A 109 36.88 -22.42 -15.40
N PHE A 110 36.85 -21.07 -15.38
CA PHE A 110 37.61 -20.23 -16.31
C PHE A 110 38.96 -19.73 -15.77
N LEU A 111 39.05 -19.54 -14.45
CA LEU A 111 40.15 -18.78 -13.86
C LEU A 111 41.07 -19.61 -12.96
N THR A 112 40.62 -20.81 -12.53
CA THR A 112 41.45 -21.71 -11.71
C THR A 112 42.26 -22.66 -12.56
N GLU A 113 43.52 -22.94 -12.21
CA GLU A 113 44.34 -23.91 -12.89
C GLU A 113 44.13 -25.33 -12.33
N PRO A 114 44.06 -26.39 -13.20
CA PRO A 114 44.06 -26.36 -14.66
C PRO A 114 42.76 -25.84 -15.26
N ARG A 115 42.85 -24.95 -16.26
CA ARG A 115 41.70 -24.30 -16.91
C ARG A 115 40.74 -25.31 -17.53
N MET A 116 39.44 -24.98 -17.57
CA MET A 116 38.36 -25.82 -18.09
C MET A 116 38.26 -27.18 -17.38
N SER A 117 38.67 -27.23 -16.12
CA SER A 117 38.60 -28.42 -15.28
C SER A 117 38.09 -28.05 -13.90
N PHE A 118 37.39 -28.96 -13.24
CA PHE A 118 36.99 -28.82 -11.83
C PHE A 118 38.04 -29.43 -10.88
N GLN A 119 39.18 -29.92 -11.40
CA GLN A 119 40.24 -30.44 -10.57
C GLN A 119 41.17 -29.29 -10.16
N THR A 120 41.22 -29.02 -8.87
CA THR A 120 42.12 -28.02 -8.27
C THR A 120 43.22 -28.73 -7.52
N TYR A 121 44.48 -28.49 -7.92
CA TYR A 121 45.64 -29.10 -7.26
C TYR A 121 46.15 -28.30 -6.04
N ALA A 122 45.81 -27.04 -5.93
CA ALA A 122 46.24 -26.22 -4.81
C ALA A 122 45.28 -26.30 -3.61
N VAL A 123 45.82 -26.63 -2.46
CA VAL A 123 45.06 -26.86 -1.19
C VAL A 123 44.25 -25.66 -0.73
N GLY A 124 44.58 -24.42 -1.17
CA GLY A 124 43.92 -23.19 -0.80
C GLY A 124 42.60 -22.89 -1.52
N TYR A 125 42.39 -23.39 -2.72
CA TYR A 125 41.19 -23.03 -3.52
C TYR A 125 39.84 -23.42 -2.90
N PRO A 126 39.65 -24.58 -2.28
CA PRO A 126 38.39 -24.92 -1.64
C PRO A 126 37.95 -23.90 -0.56
N VAL A 127 38.93 -23.36 0.19
CA VAL A 127 38.66 -22.32 1.19
C VAL A 127 38.25 -21.02 0.51
N THR A 128 38.90 -20.62 -0.57
CA THR A 128 38.55 -19.45 -1.37
C THR A 128 37.13 -19.56 -1.94
N PHE A 129 36.76 -20.71 -2.48
CA PHE A 129 35.41 -20.95 -3.00
C PHE A 129 34.37 -20.84 -1.92
N PHE A 130 34.64 -21.39 -0.73
CA PHE A 130 33.70 -21.32 0.39
C PHE A 130 33.52 -19.89 0.88
N ILE A 131 34.62 -19.13 1.05
CA ILE A 131 34.58 -17.72 1.43
C ILE A 131 33.87 -16.88 0.36
N MET A 132 34.17 -17.11 -0.93
CA MET A 132 33.52 -16.42 -2.04
C MET A 132 32.01 -16.69 -2.07
N LEU A 133 31.58 -17.93 -1.88
CA LEU A 133 30.19 -18.29 -1.84
C LEU A 133 29.45 -17.58 -0.69
N ILE A 134 30.00 -17.65 0.53
CA ILE A 134 29.42 -16.99 1.69
C ILE A 134 29.33 -15.48 1.45
N SER A 135 30.42 -14.85 1.02
CA SER A 135 30.47 -13.41 0.76
C SER A 135 29.47 -12.99 -0.32
N SER A 136 29.37 -13.77 -1.40
CA SER A 136 28.41 -13.51 -2.48
C SER A 136 26.95 -13.63 -2.01
N VAL A 137 26.62 -14.69 -1.27
CA VAL A 137 25.26 -14.89 -0.72
C VAL A 137 24.89 -13.79 0.25
N LEU A 138 25.80 -13.42 1.18
CA LEU A 138 25.56 -12.34 2.13
C LEU A 138 25.38 -10.99 1.44
N THR A 139 26.25 -10.67 0.48
CA THR A 139 26.18 -9.41 -0.28
C THR A 139 24.88 -9.33 -1.07
N GLY A 140 24.52 -10.41 -1.78
CA GLY A 140 23.29 -10.49 -2.54
C GLY A 140 22.04 -10.38 -1.67
N ALA A 141 22.00 -11.08 -0.53
CA ALA A 141 20.91 -10.99 0.42
C ALA A 141 20.75 -9.58 1.01
N LEU A 142 21.88 -8.94 1.38
CA LEU A 142 21.87 -7.58 1.91
C LEU A 142 21.38 -6.57 0.87
N ALA A 143 21.86 -6.66 -0.37
CA ALA A 143 21.45 -5.78 -1.46
C ALA A 143 19.94 -5.93 -1.78
N ALA A 144 19.45 -7.17 -1.87
CA ALA A 144 18.03 -7.44 -2.07
C ALA A 144 17.17 -6.85 -0.92
N LYS A 145 17.62 -7.01 0.32
CA LYS A 145 16.94 -6.44 1.50
C LYS A 145 16.92 -4.91 1.47
N LEU A 146 18.04 -4.28 1.12
CA LEU A 146 18.12 -2.81 0.99
C LEU A 146 17.18 -2.29 -0.11
N LYS A 147 17.12 -2.97 -1.27
CA LYS A 147 16.19 -2.62 -2.36
C LYS A 147 14.73 -2.69 -1.90
N THR A 148 14.35 -3.73 -1.19
CA THR A 148 13.00 -3.88 -0.64
C THR A 148 12.67 -2.79 0.37
N HIS A 149 13.60 -2.48 1.28
CA HIS A 149 13.41 -1.39 2.24
C HIS A 149 13.32 -0.02 1.57
N ALA A 150 14.12 0.26 0.54
CA ALA A 150 14.04 1.49 -0.22
C ALA A 150 12.69 1.65 -0.92
N LYS A 151 12.19 0.57 -1.57
CA LYS A 151 10.87 0.56 -2.22
C LYS A 151 9.75 0.82 -1.22
N LEU A 152 9.77 0.13 -0.08
CA LEU A 152 8.79 0.31 1.00
C LEU A 152 8.82 1.74 1.57
N SER A 153 10.02 2.27 1.83
CA SER A 153 10.18 3.64 2.32
C SER A 153 9.62 4.68 1.36
N THR A 154 9.86 4.51 0.05
CA THR A 154 9.31 5.39 -0.98
C THR A 154 7.78 5.31 -1.03
N GLN A 155 7.20 4.11 -0.93
CA GLN A 155 5.75 3.94 -0.89
C GLN A 155 5.12 4.58 0.35
N LEU A 156 5.75 4.43 1.52
CA LEU A 156 5.28 5.06 2.76
C LEU A 156 5.37 6.59 2.68
N ALA A 157 6.48 7.13 2.16
CA ALA A 157 6.65 8.58 1.97
C ALA A 157 5.59 9.13 1.02
N PHE A 158 5.35 8.47 -0.11
CA PHE A 158 4.31 8.85 -1.07
C PHE A 158 2.91 8.83 -0.46
N ARG A 159 2.58 7.77 0.31
CA ARG A 159 1.29 7.69 1.03
C ARG A 159 1.12 8.83 2.02
N THR A 160 2.15 9.13 2.80
CA THR A 160 2.11 10.22 3.78
C THR A 160 1.91 11.57 3.11
N GLN A 161 2.60 11.81 2.00
CA GLN A 161 2.44 13.04 1.22
C GLN A 161 1.03 13.20 0.67
N ILE A 162 0.45 12.12 0.10
CA ILE A 162 -0.94 12.13 -0.39
C ILE A 162 -1.90 12.50 0.73
N LEU A 163 -1.78 11.89 1.91
CA LEU A 163 -2.66 12.17 3.04
C LEU A 163 -2.54 13.61 3.49
N PHE A 164 -1.31 14.13 3.59
CA PHE A 164 -1.07 15.52 3.96
C PHE A 164 -1.67 16.52 2.95
N ASP A 165 -1.48 16.26 1.65
CA ASP A 165 -2.03 17.11 0.59
C ASP A 165 -3.56 17.04 0.57
N THR A 166 -4.14 15.86 0.80
CA THR A 166 -5.59 15.66 0.89
C THR A 166 -6.15 16.41 2.09
N ASP A 167 -5.60 16.23 3.29
CA ASP A 167 -6.03 16.92 4.51
C ASP A 167 -6.00 18.46 4.31
N ARG A 168 -4.93 18.99 3.76
CA ARG A 168 -4.80 20.42 3.45
C ARG A 168 -5.87 20.94 2.49
N LEU A 169 -6.29 20.14 1.53
CA LEU A 169 -7.37 20.50 0.60
C LEU A 169 -8.73 20.42 1.28
N LEU A 170 -8.98 19.38 2.07
CA LEU A 170 -10.23 19.19 2.80
C LEU A 170 -10.47 20.27 3.86
N GLN A 171 -9.42 20.75 4.54
CA GLN A 171 -9.52 21.84 5.49
C GLN A 171 -9.98 23.19 4.88
N LYS A 172 -9.81 23.37 3.58
CA LYS A 172 -10.24 24.57 2.85
C LYS A 172 -11.69 24.47 2.35
N ALA A 173 -12.21 23.26 2.22
CA ALA A 173 -13.53 23.01 1.70
C ALA A 173 -14.59 23.42 2.71
N LYS A 174 -15.65 24.07 2.21
CA LYS A 174 -16.77 24.55 3.02
C LYS A 174 -18.03 23.72 2.73
N GLY A 175 -18.33 22.81 3.67
CA GLY A 175 -19.52 21.98 3.58
C GLY A 175 -19.32 20.63 2.89
N GLU A 176 -20.25 19.73 3.11
CA GLU A 176 -20.15 18.30 2.75
C GLU A 176 -19.97 18.06 1.24
N ARG A 177 -20.64 18.84 0.39
CA ARG A 177 -20.54 18.70 -1.07
C ARG A 177 -19.15 19.06 -1.59
N GLU A 178 -18.57 20.16 -1.10
CA GLU A 178 -17.22 20.59 -1.53
C GLU A 178 -16.15 19.61 -1.04
N ILE A 179 -16.30 19.09 0.18
CA ILE A 179 -15.44 18.04 0.73
C ILE A 179 -15.47 16.80 -0.17
N LEU A 180 -16.66 16.36 -0.59
CA LEU A 180 -16.80 15.21 -1.49
C LEU A 180 -16.20 15.47 -2.88
N ASP A 181 -16.45 16.65 -3.47
CA ASP A 181 -15.91 17.05 -4.78
C ASP A 181 -14.38 17.06 -4.77
N VAL A 182 -13.78 17.61 -3.72
CA VAL A 182 -12.32 17.61 -3.53
C VAL A 182 -11.79 16.18 -3.40
N THR A 183 -12.45 15.35 -2.58
CA THR A 183 -12.08 13.94 -2.38
C THR A 183 -12.13 13.16 -3.69
N CYS A 184 -13.22 13.28 -4.45
CA CYS A 184 -13.38 12.57 -5.73
C CYS A 184 -12.37 13.05 -6.77
N THR A 185 -12.05 14.35 -6.81
CA THR A 185 -11.03 14.90 -7.70
C THR A 185 -9.64 14.36 -7.35
N GLN A 186 -9.32 14.23 -6.06
CA GLN A 186 -8.08 13.62 -5.61
C GLN A 186 -8.01 12.14 -5.95
N LEU A 187 -9.06 11.38 -5.69
CA LEU A 187 -9.12 9.96 -6.03
C LEU A 187 -9.01 9.72 -7.54
N LEU A 188 -9.66 10.56 -8.36
CA LEU A 188 -9.54 10.52 -9.81
C LEU A 188 -8.08 10.66 -10.27
N ARG A 189 -7.33 11.61 -9.68
CA ARG A 189 -5.92 11.84 -10.00
C ARG A 189 -5.02 10.71 -9.51
N LEU A 190 -5.29 10.18 -8.31
CA LEU A 190 -4.45 9.17 -7.67
C LEU A 190 -4.62 7.78 -8.30
N LEU A 191 -5.85 7.41 -8.62
CA LEU A 191 -6.18 6.10 -9.17
C LEU A 191 -6.21 6.10 -10.70
N ASN A 192 -6.23 7.28 -11.32
CA ASN A 192 -6.43 7.44 -12.77
C ASN A 192 -7.66 6.67 -13.28
N ARG A 193 -8.74 6.65 -12.48
CA ARG A 193 -10.00 5.93 -12.75
C ARG A 193 -11.17 6.87 -12.52
N ASN A 194 -12.26 6.66 -13.26
CA ASN A 194 -13.51 7.38 -13.04
C ASN A 194 -14.02 7.10 -11.61
N ILE A 195 -14.67 8.09 -11.01
CA ILE A 195 -15.23 7.98 -9.67
C ILE A 195 -16.69 8.40 -9.71
N THR A 196 -17.57 7.58 -9.16
CA THR A 196 -18.96 7.99 -8.90
C THR A 196 -19.13 8.35 -7.43
N ALA A 197 -19.87 9.40 -7.13
CA ALA A 197 -20.10 9.84 -5.78
C ALA A 197 -21.57 10.15 -5.52
N TYR A 198 -22.04 9.80 -4.33
CA TYR A 198 -23.40 10.00 -3.85
C TYR A 198 -23.33 10.66 -2.48
N VAL A 199 -23.96 11.81 -2.33
CA VAL A 199 -24.09 12.54 -1.05
C VAL A 199 -25.33 12.08 -0.32
N VAL A 200 -25.34 12.09 1.00
CA VAL A 200 -26.54 11.88 1.81
C VAL A 200 -27.24 13.23 2.03
N GLU A 201 -28.46 13.38 1.53
CA GLU A 201 -29.29 14.55 1.71
C GLU A 201 -30.62 14.14 2.37
N ASN A 202 -30.97 14.74 3.48
CA ASN A 202 -32.18 14.42 4.23
C ASN A 202 -32.37 12.92 4.57
N GLY A 203 -31.26 12.21 4.83
CA GLY A 203 -31.30 10.79 5.16
C GLY A 203 -31.45 9.83 3.97
N ALA A 204 -31.36 10.33 2.74
CA ALA A 204 -31.38 9.55 1.52
C ALA A 204 -30.17 9.87 0.62
N LEU A 205 -29.75 8.91 -0.22
CA LEU A 205 -28.71 9.19 -1.19
C LEU A 205 -29.22 10.08 -2.31
N SER A 206 -28.47 11.14 -2.64
CA SER A 206 -28.73 12.02 -3.78
C SER A 206 -28.52 11.28 -5.11
N ALA A 207 -28.84 11.95 -6.23
CA ALA A 207 -28.43 11.49 -7.55
C ALA A 207 -26.90 11.39 -7.64
N GLY A 208 -26.40 10.30 -8.21
CA GLY A 208 -24.97 10.09 -8.37
C GLY A 208 -24.33 11.13 -9.28
N LYS A 209 -23.14 11.59 -8.92
CA LYS A 209 -22.28 12.47 -9.73
C LYS A 209 -21.08 11.69 -10.19
N LEU A 210 -20.76 11.78 -11.49
CA LEU A 210 -19.59 11.17 -12.08
C LEU A 210 -18.45 12.18 -12.15
N PHE A 211 -17.27 11.76 -11.73
CA PHE A 211 -16.00 12.45 -11.91
C PHE A 211 -15.17 11.64 -12.90
N SER A 212 -14.94 12.19 -14.10
CA SER A 212 -14.15 11.56 -15.15
C SER A 212 -12.96 12.43 -15.52
N GLY A 213 -11.82 11.79 -15.87
CA GLY A 213 -10.74 12.45 -16.60
C GLY A 213 -11.16 12.71 -18.05
N GLU A 214 -10.25 13.24 -18.86
CA GLU A 214 -10.50 13.60 -20.25
C GLU A 214 -11.23 12.47 -21.02
N GLU A 215 -12.35 12.84 -21.66
CA GLU A 215 -13.18 12.09 -22.62
C GLU A 215 -13.02 10.56 -22.64
N ARG A 216 -13.66 9.86 -21.70
CA ARG A 216 -13.92 8.44 -21.84
C ARG A 216 -15.40 8.23 -22.12
N GLU A 217 -15.69 7.61 -23.28
CA GLU A 217 -17.02 7.37 -23.88
C GLU A 217 -18.02 6.58 -22.99
N ASP A 218 -17.57 5.98 -21.87
CA ASP A 218 -18.37 5.08 -21.04
C ASP A 218 -18.96 5.75 -19.77
N ALA A 219 -19.03 7.08 -19.75
CA ALA A 219 -19.42 7.83 -18.55
C ALA A 219 -20.84 7.52 -18.03
N GLU A 220 -21.80 7.32 -18.93
CA GLU A 220 -23.21 7.06 -18.60
C GLU A 220 -23.44 5.66 -18.03
N ASP A 221 -22.57 4.73 -18.30
CA ASP A 221 -22.65 3.32 -17.93
C ASP A 221 -22.53 3.05 -16.42
N PHE A 222 -22.02 4.02 -15.64
CA PHE A 222 -21.76 3.89 -14.21
C PHE A 222 -22.83 4.52 -13.31
N LEU A 223 -23.81 5.22 -13.89
CA LEU A 223 -24.92 5.86 -13.17
C LEU A 223 -26.27 5.21 -13.45
N THR A 224 -26.27 3.94 -13.87
CA THR A 224 -27.49 3.19 -14.15
C THR A 224 -28.34 2.99 -12.89
N PRO A 225 -29.67 2.80 -13.03
CA PRO A 225 -30.52 2.51 -11.86
C PRO A 225 -30.12 1.27 -11.08
N GLU A 226 -29.46 0.31 -11.74
CA GLU A 226 -28.94 -0.91 -11.09
C GLU A 226 -27.75 -0.58 -10.19
N GLU A 227 -26.79 0.20 -10.69
CA GLU A 227 -25.63 0.66 -9.91
C GLU A 227 -26.04 1.56 -8.75
N GLN A 228 -27.07 2.40 -8.92
CA GLN A 228 -27.65 3.21 -7.82
C GLN A 228 -28.27 2.36 -6.71
N LYS A 229 -28.91 1.22 -7.05
CA LYS A 229 -29.42 0.29 -6.04
C LYS A 229 -28.31 -0.32 -5.21
N ILE A 230 -27.17 -0.64 -5.82
CA ILE A 230 -26.01 -1.18 -5.14
C ILE A 230 -25.37 -0.12 -4.22
N ALA A 231 -25.23 1.11 -4.71
CA ALA A 231 -24.79 2.24 -3.89
C ALA A 231 -25.69 2.46 -2.66
N ARG A 232 -27.02 2.37 -2.86
CA ARG A 232 -28.00 2.47 -1.76
C ARG A 232 -27.84 1.33 -0.76
N TRP A 233 -27.65 0.11 -1.24
CA TRP A 233 -27.39 -1.03 -0.37
C TRP A 233 -26.14 -0.84 0.46
N ALA A 234 -25.05 -0.32 -0.14
CA ALA A 234 -23.81 0.00 0.57
C ALA A 234 -24.02 1.07 1.65
N TYR A 235 -24.87 2.07 1.38
CA TYR A 235 -25.28 3.10 2.35
C TYR A 235 -26.05 2.50 3.52
N GLU A 236 -27.12 1.73 3.25
CA GLU A 236 -28.03 1.18 4.26
C GLU A 236 -27.33 0.14 5.15
N ASN A 237 -26.49 -0.72 4.56
CA ASN A 237 -25.77 -1.78 5.28
C ASN A 237 -24.41 -1.33 5.82
N ARG A 238 -23.94 -0.12 5.48
CA ARG A 238 -22.65 0.42 5.92
C ARG A 238 -21.44 -0.48 5.56
N GLN A 239 -21.59 -1.27 4.50
CA GLN A 239 -20.62 -2.24 4.04
C GLN A 239 -20.23 -1.97 2.60
N ARG A 240 -19.08 -2.49 2.20
CA ARG A 240 -18.66 -2.48 0.80
C ARG A 240 -19.54 -3.40 -0.03
N ALA A 241 -19.89 -2.97 -1.22
CA ALA A 241 -20.70 -3.74 -2.16
C ALA A 241 -20.19 -3.58 -3.60
N GLY A 242 -20.60 -4.46 -4.50
CA GLY A 242 -20.26 -4.37 -5.91
C GLY A 242 -19.05 -5.21 -6.30
N ALA A 243 -18.36 -4.80 -7.35
CA ALA A 243 -17.25 -5.53 -7.95
C ALA A 243 -16.19 -5.94 -6.92
N SER A 244 -15.67 -7.15 -7.04
CA SER A 244 -14.67 -7.73 -6.11
C SER A 244 -15.15 -7.92 -4.67
N THR A 245 -16.47 -7.91 -4.41
CA THR A 245 -17.06 -8.19 -3.09
C THR A 245 -17.96 -9.41 -3.13
N HIS A 246 -18.41 -9.88 -1.96
CA HIS A 246 -19.39 -10.97 -1.87
C HIS A 246 -20.82 -10.52 -2.22
N HIS A 247 -21.10 -9.21 -2.10
CA HIS A 247 -22.38 -8.61 -2.39
C HIS A 247 -22.35 -7.94 -3.75
N PHE A 248 -23.14 -8.42 -4.71
CA PHE A 248 -23.22 -7.91 -6.09
C PHE A 248 -21.90 -8.00 -6.88
N PRO A 249 -21.26 -9.20 -6.98
CA PRO A 249 -19.95 -9.35 -7.61
C PRO A 249 -19.93 -9.00 -9.11
N HIS A 250 -21.09 -8.95 -9.77
CA HIS A 250 -21.25 -8.62 -11.19
C HIS A 250 -21.44 -7.12 -11.46
N ALA A 251 -21.47 -6.29 -10.43
CA ALA A 251 -21.53 -4.84 -10.59
C ALA A 251 -20.31 -4.31 -11.32
N LYS A 252 -20.46 -3.19 -12.01
CA LYS A 252 -19.35 -2.52 -12.71
C LYS A 252 -18.43 -1.78 -11.74
N CYS A 253 -19.00 -1.28 -10.63
CA CYS A 253 -18.28 -0.48 -9.63
C CYS A 253 -18.12 -1.22 -8.29
N LEU A 254 -17.03 -0.89 -7.59
CA LEU A 254 -16.86 -1.15 -6.17
C LEU A 254 -17.40 0.05 -5.39
N TYR A 255 -18.38 -0.16 -4.52
CA TYR A 255 -19.00 0.87 -3.69
C TYR A 255 -18.48 0.81 -2.25
N LEU A 256 -18.08 1.97 -1.73
CA LEU A 256 -17.57 2.15 -0.38
C LEU A 256 -18.34 3.30 0.30
N ALA A 257 -18.88 3.03 1.49
CA ALA A 257 -19.54 4.05 2.28
C ALA A 257 -18.50 4.96 2.97
N ILE A 258 -18.69 6.29 2.86
CA ILE A 258 -17.94 7.31 3.59
C ILE A 258 -18.59 7.40 4.97
N ARG A 259 -17.92 6.85 5.98
CA ARG A 259 -18.50 6.77 7.33
C ARG A 259 -17.51 7.17 8.42
N SER A 260 -18.02 7.82 9.47
CA SER A 260 -17.33 7.98 10.74
C SER A 260 -18.25 7.49 11.86
N GLY A 261 -17.79 6.53 12.63
CA GLY A 261 -18.60 5.83 13.62
C GLY A 261 -19.87 5.23 13.03
N ASN A 262 -21.03 5.68 13.53
CA ASN A 262 -22.36 5.24 13.08
C ASN A 262 -22.94 6.09 11.93
N ASN A 263 -22.34 7.20 11.60
CA ASN A 263 -22.84 8.12 10.58
C ASN A 263 -22.24 7.80 9.21
N VAL A 264 -23.09 7.79 8.19
CA VAL A 264 -22.68 7.67 6.78
C VAL A 264 -22.99 8.99 6.09
N TYR A 265 -21.98 9.59 5.48
CA TYR A 265 -22.03 10.89 4.82
C TYR A 265 -22.22 10.79 3.31
N GLY A 266 -21.87 9.65 2.73
CA GLY A 266 -21.99 9.42 1.30
C GLY A 266 -21.48 8.03 0.88
N VAL A 267 -21.51 7.79 -0.42
CA VAL A 267 -20.98 6.55 -1.02
C VAL A 267 -20.10 6.94 -2.21
N ILE A 268 -18.94 6.32 -2.33
CA ILE A 268 -18.05 6.43 -3.49
C ILE A 268 -18.08 5.10 -4.23
N GLY A 269 -18.25 5.16 -5.55
CA GLY A 269 -18.14 4.02 -6.47
C GLY A 269 -16.92 4.16 -7.37
N ILE A 270 -16.19 3.06 -7.54
CA ILE A 270 -14.98 2.99 -8.36
C ILE A 270 -15.16 1.90 -9.39
N PRO A 271 -15.14 2.21 -10.70
CA PRO A 271 -15.23 1.22 -11.76
C PRO A 271 -14.05 0.25 -11.75
N LEU A 272 -14.35 -1.06 -11.79
CA LEU A 272 -13.37 -2.14 -11.84
C LEU A 272 -13.57 -2.98 -13.10
N GLN A 273 -13.49 -2.37 -14.29
CA GLN A 273 -13.88 -3.02 -15.53
C GLN A 273 -13.00 -4.19 -15.97
N LYS A 274 -11.68 -4.16 -15.76
CA LYS A 274 -10.75 -5.24 -16.17
C LYS A 274 -9.60 -5.46 -15.20
N GLU A 275 -9.33 -4.53 -14.32
CA GLU A 275 -8.19 -4.57 -13.40
C GLU A 275 -8.68 -4.40 -11.98
N THR A 276 -8.38 -5.35 -11.12
CA THR A 276 -8.57 -5.21 -9.69
C THR A 276 -7.63 -4.13 -9.15
N LEU A 277 -8.07 -3.40 -8.12
CA LEU A 277 -7.19 -2.47 -7.42
C LEU A 277 -6.01 -3.24 -6.82
N ASP A 278 -4.80 -2.70 -7.01
CA ASP A 278 -3.63 -3.19 -6.29
C ASP A 278 -3.80 -2.92 -4.78
N SER A 279 -3.11 -3.72 -3.97
CA SER A 279 -3.17 -3.58 -2.50
C SER A 279 -2.76 -2.20 -2.01
N PHE A 280 -1.85 -1.54 -2.72
CA PHE A 280 -1.40 -0.19 -2.42
C PHE A 280 -2.45 0.86 -2.80
N GLU A 281 -3.02 0.78 -4.01
CA GLU A 281 -4.14 1.61 -4.47
C GLU A 281 -5.34 1.52 -3.51
N TYR A 282 -5.70 0.29 -3.12
CA TYR A 282 -6.79 0.06 -2.17
C TYR A 282 -6.52 0.67 -0.79
N SER A 283 -5.28 0.58 -0.31
CA SER A 283 -4.87 1.20 0.95
C SER A 283 -4.93 2.73 0.92
N ILE A 284 -4.52 3.35 -0.20
CA ILE A 284 -4.63 4.80 -0.41
C ILE A 284 -6.10 5.22 -0.45
N LEU A 285 -6.92 4.50 -1.23
CA LEU A 285 -8.35 4.74 -1.35
C LEU A 285 -9.04 4.77 0.01
N LEU A 286 -8.84 3.74 0.84
CA LEU A 286 -9.41 3.68 2.18
C LEU A 286 -8.92 4.83 3.06
N SER A 287 -7.66 5.20 2.97
CA SER A 287 -7.09 6.29 3.74
C SER A 287 -7.74 7.64 3.37
N VAL A 288 -7.89 7.91 2.06
CA VAL A 288 -8.52 9.15 1.57
C VAL A 288 -10.01 9.20 1.93
N ILE A 289 -10.73 8.07 1.84
CA ILE A 289 -12.14 7.98 2.25
C ILE A 289 -12.30 8.24 3.76
N ASN A 290 -11.40 7.74 4.59
CA ASN A 290 -11.42 7.97 6.03
C ASN A 290 -11.15 9.45 6.36
N GLU A 291 -10.20 10.12 5.69
CA GLU A 291 -9.97 11.55 5.84
C GLU A 291 -11.19 12.38 5.40
N CYS A 292 -11.84 11.98 4.30
CA CYS A 292 -13.08 12.59 3.85
C CYS A 292 -14.18 12.46 4.90
N ALA A 293 -14.36 11.27 5.48
CA ALA A 293 -15.36 11.03 6.53
C ALA A 293 -15.13 11.91 7.77
N LEU A 294 -13.87 12.02 8.20
CA LEU A 294 -13.48 12.86 9.32
C LEU A 294 -13.71 14.36 9.04
N ALA A 295 -13.37 14.80 7.83
CA ALA A 295 -13.61 16.18 7.41
C ALA A 295 -15.10 16.51 7.37
N MET A 296 -15.96 15.60 6.88
CA MET A 296 -17.41 15.76 6.87
C MET A 296 -18.00 15.80 8.30
N GLU A 297 -17.55 14.92 9.18
CA GLU A 297 -17.93 14.93 10.59
C GLU A 297 -17.57 16.26 11.27
N ASN A 298 -16.35 16.73 11.05
CA ASN A 298 -15.90 18.01 11.59
C ASN A 298 -16.72 19.20 11.05
N ALA A 299 -17.05 19.20 9.76
CA ALA A 299 -17.88 20.23 9.15
C ALA A 299 -19.30 20.22 9.73
N GLN A 300 -19.91 19.04 9.92
CA GLN A 300 -21.23 18.90 10.53
C GLN A 300 -21.23 19.37 11.98
N ASN A 301 -20.27 18.94 12.78
CA ASN A 301 -20.11 19.37 14.18
C ASN A 301 -19.90 20.89 14.30
N ALA A 302 -19.16 21.50 13.37
CA ALA A 302 -18.98 22.96 13.34
C ALA A 302 -20.27 23.68 13.04
N MET A 303 -21.07 23.24 12.07
CA MET A 303 -22.38 23.81 11.75
C MET A 303 -23.35 23.68 12.91
N GLU A 304 -23.37 22.53 13.59
CA GLU A 304 -24.23 22.32 14.76
C GLU A 304 -23.87 23.24 15.93
N LYS A 305 -22.56 23.39 16.20
CA LYS A 305 -22.07 24.35 17.23
C LYS A 305 -22.45 25.78 16.89
N GLU A 306 -22.32 26.20 15.65
CA GLU A 306 -22.71 27.55 15.20
C GLU A 306 -24.20 27.76 15.36
N LYS A 307 -25.04 26.81 14.94
CA LYS A 307 -26.48 26.84 15.11
C LYS A 307 -26.89 26.98 16.59
N ASN A 308 -26.30 26.18 17.46
CA ASN A 308 -26.56 26.20 18.88
C ASN A 308 -26.12 27.54 19.53
N ALA A 309 -24.99 28.10 19.10
CA ALA A 309 -24.53 29.42 19.56
C ALA A 309 -25.49 30.55 19.14
N VAL A 310 -26.03 30.51 17.91
CA VAL A 310 -27.03 31.47 17.44
C VAL A 310 -28.32 31.36 18.25
N ILE A 311 -28.79 30.14 18.52
CA ILE A 311 -29.99 29.91 19.33
C ILE A 311 -29.77 30.47 20.75
N ALA A 312 -28.68 30.13 21.41
CA ALA A 312 -28.36 30.61 22.75
C ALA A 312 -28.29 32.16 22.83
N LYS A 313 -27.69 32.79 21.81
CA LYS A 313 -27.59 34.24 21.71
C LYS A 313 -28.99 34.90 21.54
N ASN A 314 -29.85 34.29 20.73
CA ASN A 314 -31.24 34.77 20.56
C ASN A 314 -32.04 34.63 21.85
N GLU A 315 -31.89 33.55 22.59
CA GLU A 315 -32.57 33.38 23.90
C GLU A 315 -32.08 34.40 24.92
N GLN A 316 -30.76 34.66 24.95
CA GLN A 316 -30.22 35.70 25.83
C GLN A 316 -30.76 37.08 25.49
N LEU A 317 -30.80 37.46 24.20
CA LEU A 317 -31.38 38.74 23.77
C LEU A 317 -32.86 38.87 24.13
N ARG A 318 -33.63 37.78 24.01
CA ARG A 318 -35.06 37.77 24.45
C ARG A 318 -35.20 37.98 25.96
N ALA A 319 -34.35 37.31 26.76
CA ALA A 319 -34.34 37.46 28.20
C ALA A 319 -33.97 38.89 28.63
N ASP A 320 -33.02 39.52 27.95
CA ASP A 320 -32.61 40.91 28.24
C ASP A 320 -33.69 41.90 27.85
N LEU A 321 -34.41 41.70 26.75
CA LEU A 321 -35.54 42.52 26.34
C LEU A 321 -36.77 42.42 27.30
N LEU A 322 -36.94 41.26 27.94
CA LEU A 322 -38.03 41.08 28.94
C LEU A 322 -37.69 41.66 30.32
N ARG A 323 -36.41 41.97 30.57
CA ARG A 323 -35.95 42.60 31.83
C ARG A 323 -35.87 44.13 31.76
N ALA A 324 -35.83 44.69 30.55
CA ALA A 324 -35.84 46.13 30.30
C ALA A 324 -37.29 46.69 30.30
#